data_62cfc8aea330946ebb577580e2ac23fd
#
_entry.id   62cfc8aea330946ebb577580e2ac23fd
#
_cell.length_a   1.000
_cell.length_b   1.000
_cell.length_c   1.000
_cell.angle_alpha   90.00
_cell.angle_beta   90.00
_cell.angle_gamma   90.00
#
_symmetry.space_group_name_H-M   'P 1'
#
loop_
_entity.id
_entity.type
_entity.pdbx_description
1 polymer ?
#
loop_
_entity_poly.entity_id
_entity_poly.type
_entity_poly.pdbx_seq_one_letter_code
_entity_poly.pdbx_strand_id
1 'polypeptide(L)'
;IGDRVILHAGCIIGDDGFGNAPQPDGTWRKIEHVGNVVIGNDVEIGSNTTVDRAPMESTIIEDGVRIDNLCQIAHNVVVGENTAIAALTGIAGSSKIGKGCIFAGQVGISGHITIADKTTICAKTGVIGNVRKPGQTLFGIPALPHGTYLRAYAKFKQSGEE
;
A
#
# COMPACT_ATOMS: atom_id res chain seq x y z
N ILE A 1 16.07 -11.77 0.13
CA ILE A 1 16.51 -10.37 0.32
C ILE A 1 17.70 -10.15 -0.58
N GLY A 2 17.65 -9.08 -1.40
CA GLY A 2 18.70 -8.68 -2.33
C GLY A 2 19.88 -7.96 -1.66
N ASP A 3 20.70 -7.29 -2.50
CA ASP A 3 21.88 -6.58 -2.06
C ASP A 3 21.59 -5.15 -1.59
N ARG A 4 22.43 -4.61 -0.69
CA ARG A 4 22.37 -3.23 -0.16
C ARG A 4 21.02 -2.85 0.44
N VAL A 5 20.30 -3.81 1.00
CA VAL A 5 19.03 -3.60 1.68
C VAL A 5 19.29 -3.04 3.09
N ILE A 6 18.52 -2.03 3.47
CA ILE A 6 18.56 -1.43 4.81
C ILE A 6 17.23 -1.73 5.51
N LEU A 7 17.28 -2.46 6.61
CA LEU A 7 16.13 -2.74 7.46
C LEU A 7 16.33 -2.02 8.80
N HIS A 8 15.43 -1.07 9.11
CA HIS A 8 15.51 -0.31 10.35
C HIS A 8 14.93 -1.06 11.57
N ALA A 9 15.16 -0.54 12.74
CA ALA A 9 14.80 -1.18 14.01
C ALA A 9 13.31 -1.51 14.09
N GLY A 10 13.00 -2.73 14.50
CA GLY A 10 11.64 -3.19 14.71
C GLY A 10 10.84 -3.50 13.43
N CYS A 11 11.42 -3.39 12.23
CA CYS A 11 10.72 -3.85 11.03
C CYS A 11 10.57 -5.39 11.08
N ILE A 12 9.42 -5.89 10.63
CA ILE A 12 9.09 -7.31 10.63
C ILE A 12 8.85 -7.75 9.19
N ILE A 13 9.63 -8.74 8.74
CA ILE A 13 9.57 -9.26 7.37
C ILE A 13 9.15 -10.73 7.41
N GLY A 14 8.01 -11.03 6.77
CA GLY A 14 7.58 -12.40 6.53
C GLY A 14 6.80 -13.03 7.68
N ASP A 15 6.17 -12.24 8.54
CA ASP A 15 5.15 -12.75 9.46
C ASP A 15 3.84 -13.02 8.71
N ASP A 16 2.91 -13.74 9.34
CA ASP A 16 1.63 -14.08 8.72
C ASP A 16 0.77 -12.83 8.49
N GLY A 17 0.18 -12.74 7.31
CA GLY A 17 -0.81 -11.71 6.99
C GLY A 17 -2.18 -11.98 7.59
N PHE A 18 -3.11 -11.05 7.39
CA PHE A 18 -4.51 -11.15 7.82
C PHE A 18 -5.28 -12.10 6.89
N GLY A 19 -5.12 -13.39 7.11
CA GLY A 19 -5.83 -14.43 6.38
C GLY A 19 -6.74 -15.23 7.31
N ASN A 20 -8.06 -14.97 7.27
CA ASN A 20 -9.04 -15.64 8.11
C ASN A 20 -10.30 -15.96 7.31
N ALA A 21 -10.81 -17.18 7.42
CA ALA A 21 -12.05 -17.62 6.78
C ALA A 21 -13.21 -17.58 7.78
N PRO A 22 -14.32 -16.88 7.46
CA PRO A 22 -15.49 -16.90 8.33
C PRO A 22 -16.11 -18.31 8.36
N GLN A 23 -16.58 -18.71 9.54
CA GLN A 23 -17.25 -19.99 9.74
C GLN A 23 -18.77 -19.75 9.91
N PRO A 24 -19.60 -20.77 9.67
CA PRO A 24 -21.06 -20.64 9.81
C PRO A 24 -21.55 -20.25 11.21
N ASP A 25 -20.76 -20.54 12.24
CA ASP A 25 -21.02 -20.20 13.64
C ASP A 25 -20.58 -18.78 14.03
N GLY A 26 -20.08 -17.98 13.07
CA GLY A 26 -19.59 -16.61 13.28
C GLY A 26 -18.16 -16.52 13.79
N THR A 27 -17.46 -17.62 13.97
CA THR A 27 -16.02 -17.62 14.33
C THR A 27 -15.12 -17.48 13.10
N TRP A 28 -13.82 -17.31 13.34
CA TRP A 28 -12.81 -17.17 12.30
C TRP A 28 -11.83 -18.33 12.36
N ARG A 29 -11.57 -18.97 11.22
CA ARG A 29 -10.51 -19.96 11.09
C ARG A 29 -9.32 -19.34 10.36
N LYS A 30 -8.14 -19.37 10.98
CA LYS A 30 -6.90 -18.91 10.36
C LYS A 30 -6.59 -19.70 9.08
N ILE A 31 -6.14 -18.98 8.05
CA ILE A 31 -5.57 -19.54 6.82
C ILE A 31 -4.05 -19.54 6.99
N GLU A 32 -3.43 -20.70 6.89
CA GLU A 32 -1.98 -20.81 6.98
C GLU A 32 -1.28 -20.08 5.83
N HIS A 33 -0.21 -19.37 6.16
CA HIS A 33 0.62 -18.66 5.19
C HIS A 33 1.91 -19.43 4.96
N VAL A 34 2.03 -20.09 3.81
CA VAL A 34 3.19 -20.94 3.44
C VAL A 34 4.10 -20.30 2.40
N GLY A 35 3.72 -19.12 1.90
CA GLY A 35 4.53 -18.34 0.96
C GLY A 35 5.64 -17.56 1.66
N ASN A 36 6.21 -16.58 0.97
CA ASN A 36 7.34 -15.82 1.45
C ASN A 36 7.27 -14.34 1.09
N VAL A 37 8.32 -13.58 1.46
CA VAL A 37 8.58 -12.21 1.02
C VAL A 37 9.86 -12.21 0.19
N VAL A 38 9.82 -11.54 -0.96
CA VAL A 38 10.96 -11.28 -1.83
C VAL A 38 11.26 -9.79 -1.80
N ILE A 39 12.49 -9.42 -1.44
CA ILE A 39 12.96 -8.04 -1.42
C ILE A 39 14.12 -7.91 -2.41
N GLY A 40 14.01 -6.97 -3.34
CA GLY A 40 15.02 -6.64 -4.34
C GLY A 40 16.24 -5.94 -3.76
N ASN A 41 17.03 -5.33 -4.65
CA ASN A 41 18.26 -4.62 -4.29
C ASN A 41 17.96 -3.16 -3.92
N ASP A 42 18.86 -2.55 -3.14
CA ASP A 42 18.81 -1.12 -2.79
C ASP A 42 17.49 -0.68 -2.12
N VAL A 43 16.79 -1.60 -1.45
CA VAL A 43 15.53 -1.33 -0.74
C VAL A 43 15.82 -0.81 0.66
N GLU A 44 15.02 0.14 1.12
CA GLU A 44 15.06 0.61 2.51
C GLU A 44 13.67 0.50 3.15
N ILE A 45 13.60 -0.12 4.33
CA ILE A 45 12.36 -0.32 5.08
C ILE A 45 12.51 0.28 6.48
N GLY A 46 11.65 1.25 6.78
CA GLY A 46 11.65 2.05 8.00
C GLY A 46 11.25 1.27 9.26
N SER A 47 11.45 1.92 10.38
CA SER A 47 11.24 1.33 11.71
C SER A 47 9.79 0.92 11.94
N ASN A 48 9.60 -0.25 12.57
CA ASN A 48 8.28 -0.81 12.89
C ASN A 48 7.34 -0.98 11.68
N THR A 49 7.86 -1.02 10.46
CA THR A 49 7.13 -1.40 9.26
C THR A 49 7.02 -2.90 9.18
N THR A 50 5.85 -3.40 8.79
CA THR A 50 5.58 -4.83 8.64
C THR A 50 5.31 -5.18 7.19
N VAL A 51 5.93 -6.27 6.72
CA VAL A 51 5.74 -6.83 5.38
C VAL A 51 5.34 -8.29 5.54
N ASP A 52 4.06 -8.58 5.31
CA ASP A 52 3.50 -9.92 5.52
C ASP A 52 3.91 -10.89 4.40
N ARG A 53 4.11 -12.16 4.75
CA ARG A 53 4.23 -13.23 3.77
C ARG A 53 2.90 -13.49 3.07
N ALA A 54 2.95 -14.02 1.88
CA ALA A 54 1.78 -14.49 1.17
C ALA A 54 1.26 -15.84 1.73
N PRO A 55 -0.05 -16.13 1.67
CA PRO A 55 -0.56 -17.48 1.92
C PRO A 55 -0.01 -18.50 0.91
N MET A 56 0.14 -18.11 -0.34
CA MET A 56 0.85 -18.83 -1.41
C MET A 56 1.56 -17.82 -2.29
N GLU A 57 2.65 -18.22 -2.94
CA GLU A 57 3.51 -17.35 -3.74
C GLU A 57 4.30 -16.35 -2.88
N SER A 58 4.40 -15.09 -3.31
CA SER A 58 5.26 -14.11 -2.66
C SER A 58 4.58 -12.75 -2.51
N THR A 59 4.90 -12.05 -1.43
CA THR A 59 4.84 -10.59 -1.35
C THR A 59 6.16 -10.04 -1.89
N ILE A 60 6.13 -9.06 -2.80
CA ILE A 60 7.30 -8.63 -3.56
C ILE A 60 7.54 -7.13 -3.37
N ILE A 61 8.75 -6.78 -2.96
CA ILE A 61 9.26 -5.42 -2.93
C ILE A 61 10.39 -5.35 -3.97
N GLU A 62 10.16 -4.64 -5.08
CA GLU A 62 11.13 -4.53 -6.17
C GLU A 62 12.31 -3.59 -5.84
N ASP A 63 13.29 -3.49 -6.75
CA ASP A 63 14.52 -2.74 -6.54
C ASP A 63 14.28 -1.24 -6.26
N GLY A 64 15.10 -0.66 -5.41
CA GLY A 64 15.12 0.78 -5.14
C GLY A 64 13.93 1.33 -4.35
N VAL A 65 13.02 0.49 -3.87
CA VAL A 65 11.84 0.90 -3.10
C VAL A 65 12.27 1.52 -1.75
N ARG A 66 11.57 2.57 -1.36
CA ARG A 66 11.72 3.24 -0.06
C ARG A 66 10.41 3.19 0.70
N ILE A 67 10.39 2.57 1.86
CA ILE A 67 9.23 2.48 2.75
C ILE A 67 9.61 3.11 4.08
N ASP A 68 8.86 4.11 4.49
CA ASP A 68 9.06 4.82 5.75
C ASP A 68 8.51 4.01 6.95
N ASN A 69 8.50 4.61 8.10
CA ASN A 69 8.16 3.99 9.38
C ASN A 69 6.67 3.68 9.51
N LEU A 70 6.34 2.65 10.30
CA LEU A 70 4.97 2.31 10.67
C LEU A 70 4.04 2.05 9.48
N CYS A 71 4.57 1.51 8.39
CA CYS A 71 3.79 1.08 7.23
C CYS A 71 3.37 -0.39 7.36
N GLN A 72 2.24 -0.74 6.72
CA GLN A 72 1.78 -2.12 6.59
C GLN A 72 1.73 -2.50 5.12
N ILE A 73 2.51 -3.48 4.72
CA ILE A 73 2.48 -4.12 3.41
C ILE A 73 1.91 -5.51 3.59
N ALA A 74 0.65 -5.70 3.18
CA ALA A 74 -0.06 -6.96 3.38
C ALA A 74 0.38 -8.05 2.39
N HIS A 75 -0.12 -9.25 2.61
CA HIS A 75 0.19 -10.45 1.83
C HIS A 75 -0.07 -10.29 0.32
N ASN A 76 0.75 -10.88 -0.52
CA ASN A 76 0.65 -10.85 -1.99
C ASN A 76 0.70 -9.45 -2.63
N VAL A 77 1.10 -8.44 -1.90
CA VAL A 77 1.33 -7.11 -2.45
C VAL A 77 2.59 -7.14 -3.32
N VAL A 78 2.55 -6.44 -4.44
CA VAL A 78 3.72 -6.15 -5.26
C VAL A 78 3.95 -4.65 -5.23
N VAL A 79 5.14 -4.20 -4.82
CA VAL A 79 5.57 -2.79 -4.87
C VAL A 79 6.63 -2.65 -5.95
N GLY A 80 6.29 -1.91 -7.00
CA GLY A 80 7.14 -1.70 -8.17
C GLY A 80 8.37 -0.83 -7.90
N GLU A 81 9.39 -1.00 -8.74
CA GLU A 81 10.71 -0.36 -8.63
C GLU A 81 10.64 1.14 -8.33
N ASN A 82 11.56 1.61 -7.50
CA ASN A 82 11.74 3.04 -7.18
C ASN A 82 10.48 3.74 -6.65
N THR A 83 9.53 3.00 -6.09
CA THR A 83 8.36 3.56 -5.40
C THR A 83 8.73 4.03 -4.01
N ALA A 84 8.23 5.20 -3.61
CA ALA A 84 8.42 5.79 -2.28
C ALA A 84 7.10 5.83 -1.51
N ILE A 85 7.10 5.32 -0.29
CA ILE A 85 5.92 5.19 0.58
C ILE A 85 6.24 5.85 1.91
N ALA A 86 5.55 6.97 2.20
CA ALA A 86 5.73 7.68 3.47
C ALA A 86 4.96 7.00 4.62
N ALA A 87 5.29 7.42 5.83
CA ALA A 87 4.88 6.80 7.08
C ALA A 87 3.37 6.61 7.25
N LEU A 88 3.01 5.58 8.03
CA LEU A 88 1.62 5.24 8.37
C LEU A 88 0.75 4.84 7.17
N THR A 89 1.35 4.46 6.06
CA THR A 89 0.63 3.96 4.88
C THR A 89 0.31 2.48 5.03
N GLY A 90 -0.94 2.11 4.69
CA GLY A 90 -1.39 0.73 4.66
C GLY A 90 -1.76 0.28 3.24
N ILE A 91 -1.18 -0.82 2.79
CA ILE A 91 -1.50 -1.45 1.50
C ILE A 91 -2.12 -2.81 1.76
N ALA A 92 -3.39 -2.96 1.45
CA ALA A 92 -4.13 -4.20 1.66
C ALA A 92 -3.75 -5.29 0.64
N GLY A 93 -4.03 -6.54 1.02
CA GLY A 93 -3.56 -7.74 0.33
C GLY A 93 -3.87 -7.80 -1.17
N SER A 94 -3.00 -8.46 -1.90
CA SER A 94 -3.10 -8.73 -3.34
C SER A 94 -3.12 -7.48 -4.24
N SER A 95 -2.74 -6.31 -3.72
CA SER A 95 -2.66 -5.09 -4.51
C SER A 95 -1.33 -5.00 -5.25
N LYS A 96 -1.35 -4.40 -6.44
CA LYS A 96 -0.17 -4.20 -7.29
C LYS A 96 0.11 -2.71 -7.45
N ILE A 97 1.24 -2.27 -6.95
CA ILE A 97 1.70 -0.89 -7.05
C ILE A 97 2.71 -0.80 -8.18
N GLY A 98 2.47 0.10 -9.12
CA GLY A 98 3.37 0.34 -10.25
C GLY A 98 4.71 0.94 -9.83
N LYS A 99 5.58 1.15 -10.82
CA LYS A 99 6.93 1.69 -10.63
C LYS A 99 6.92 3.20 -10.44
N GLY A 100 7.83 3.71 -9.63
CA GLY A 100 8.05 5.15 -9.45
C GLY A 100 6.85 5.89 -8.85
N CYS A 101 5.99 5.20 -8.11
CA CYS A 101 4.88 5.81 -7.39
C CYS A 101 5.37 6.59 -6.16
N ILE A 102 4.60 7.60 -5.74
CA ILE A 102 4.88 8.38 -4.53
C ILE A 102 3.62 8.39 -3.67
N PHE A 103 3.69 7.80 -2.49
CA PHE A 103 2.62 7.81 -1.50
C PHE A 103 3.01 8.71 -0.33
N ALA A 104 2.26 9.76 -0.13
CA ALA A 104 2.41 10.60 1.05
C ALA A 104 1.88 9.89 2.31
N GLY A 105 2.08 10.50 3.49
CA GLY A 105 1.76 9.84 4.75
C GLY A 105 0.28 9.51 4.93
N GLN A 106 0.01 8.41 5.65
CA GLN A 106 -1.33 7.95 6.01
C GLN A 106 -2.23 7.59 4.81
N VAL A 107 -1.66 7.10 3.73
CA VAL A 107 -2.41 6.59 2.58
C VAL A 107 -2.97 5.20 2.88
N GLY A 108 -4.21 4.95 2.46
CA GLY A 108 -4.85 3.64 2.52
C GLY A 108 -5.14 3.10 1.11
N ILE A 109 -4.66 1.89 0.82
CA ILE A 109 -4.91 1.20 -0.46
C ILE A 109 -5.78 -0.02 -0.20
N SER A 110 -6.95 -0.09 -0.85
CA SER A 110 -7.82 -1.26 -0.81
C SER A 110 -7.18 -2.49 -1.43
N GLY A 111 -7.62 -3.67 -0.99
CA GLY A 111 -7.14 -4.94 -1.52
C GLY A 111 -7.52 -5.19 -2.98
N HIS A 112 -6.73 -6.03 -3.65
CA HIS A 112 -6.97 -6.51 -5.01
C HIS A 112 -7.06 -5.42 -6.09
N ILE A 113 -6.42 -4.27 -5.88
CA ILE A 113 -6.39 -3.19 -6.88
C ILE A 113 -5.00 -3.01 -7.49
N THR A 114 -4.98 -2.36 -8.64
CA THR A 114 -3.75 -2.01 -9.35
C THR A 114 -3.60 -0.50 -9.43
N ILE A 115 -2.43 0.00 -9.06
CA ILE A 115 -2.03 1.40 -9.18
C ILE A 115 -1.02 1.50 -10.32
N ALA A 116 -1.34 2.30 -11.34
CA ALA A 116 -0.46 2.50 -12.49
C ALA A 116 0.83 3.23 -12.10
N ASP A 117 1.86 3.06 -12.93
CA ASP A 117 3.19 3.66 -12.74
C ASP A 117 3.14 5.18 -12.53
N LYS A 118 4.10 5.70 -11.77
CA LYS A 118 4.30 7.15 -11.54
C LYS A 118 3.07 7.86 -10.95
N THR A 119 2.19 7.11 -10.26
CA THR A 119 1.04 7.68 -9.56
C THR A 119 1.51 8.36 -8.27
N THR A 120 1.06 9.59 -8.04
CA THR A 120 1.24 10.30 -6.77
C THR A 120 -0.05 10.25 -5.97
N ILE A 121 0.01 9.82 -4.71
CA ILE A 121 -1.14 9.80 -3.81
C ILE A 121 -0.86 10.74 -2.64
N CYS A 122 -1.70 11.78 -2.52
CA CYS A 122 -1.57 12.78 -1.47
C CYS A 122 -1.90 12.21 -0.08
N ALA A 123 -1.45 12.90 0.96
CA ALA A 123 -1.61 12.44 2.35
C ALA A 123 -3.07 12.19 2.73
N LYS A 124 -3.30 11.19 3.59
CA LYS A 124 -4.62 10.78 4.10
C LYS A 124 -5.63 10.37 3.01
N THR A 125 -5.15 9.98 1.84
CA THR A 125 -6.02 9.57 0.74
C THR A 125 -6.35 8.08 0.83
N GLY A 126 -7.64 7.74 0.68
CA GLY A 126 -8.12 6.37 0.54
C GLY A 126 -8.35 6.01 -0.93
N VAL A 127 -7.66 5.01 -1.44
CA VAL A 127 -7.84 4.51 -2.80
C VAL A 127 -8.63 3.21 -2.76
N ILE A 128 -9.84 3.24 -3.32
CA ILE A 128 -10.81 2.11 -3.25
C ILE A 128 -10.97 1.36 -4.58
N GLY A 129 -10.25 1.76 -5.62
CA GLY A 129 -10.35 1.13 -6.94
C GLY A 129 -9.10 1.32 -7.78
N ASN A 130 -9.06 0.63 -8.92
CA ASN A 130 -7.90 0.65 -9.82
C ASN A 130 -7.60 2.05 -10.35
N VAL A 131 -6.32 2.41 -10.32
CA VAL A 131 -5.76 3.59 -11.00
C VAL A 131 -5.11 3.12 -12.29
N ARG A 132 -5.78 3.35 -13.42
CA ARG A 132 -5.38 2.76 -14.71
C ARG A 132 -4.45 3.66 -15.53
N LYS A 133 -4.47 4.97 -15.26
CA LYS A 133 -3.70 5.95 -16.04
C LYS A 133 -2.42 6.32 -15.29
N PRO A 134 -1.24 6.11 -15.87
CA PRO A 134 0.03 6.50 -15.26
C PRO A 134 0.15 8.00 -15.02
N GLY A 135 0.97 8.38 -14.05
CA GLY A 135 1.31 9.78 -13.78
C GLY A 135 0.19 10.63 -13.17
N GLN A 136 -0.88 10.00 -12.67
CA GLN A 136 -1.97 10.74 -12.00
C GLN A 136 -1.58 11.17 -10.59
N THR A 137 -2.12 12.32 -10.16
CA THR A 137 -2.12 12.73 -8.76
C THR A 137 -3.52 12.58 -8.19
N LEU A 138 -3.66 11.84 -7.08
CA LEU A 138 -4.93 11.54 -6.43
C LEU A 138 -5.00 12.19 -5.05
N PHE A 139 -6.20 12.63 -4.67
CA PHE A 139 -6.46 13.20 -3.35
C PHE A 139 -7.88 12.91 -2.88
N GLY A 140 -8.04 12.66 -1.60
CA GLY A 140 -9.36 12.51 -0.96
C GLY A 140 -9.76 11.09 -0.61
N ILE A 141 -10.95 10.94 -0.01
CA ILE A 141 -11.58 9.68 0.38
C ILE A 141 -13.04 9.71 -0.08
N PRO A 142 -13.44 8.92 -1.08
CA PRO A 142 -12.58 8.14 -1.98
C PRO A 142 -11.65 9.02 -2.80
N ALA A 143 -10.52 8.46 -3.28
CA ALA A 143 -9.53 9.20 -4.04
C ALA A 143 -10.09 9.67 -5.38
N LEU A 144 -9.92 10.95 -5.64
CA LEU A 144 -10.27 11.60 -6.90
C LEU A 144 -9.01 12.26 -7.49
N PRO A 145 -8.97 12.52 -8.80
CA PRO A 145 -7.96 13.40 -9.38
C PRO A 145 -7.97 14.75 -8.65
N HIS A 146 -6.79 15.25 -8.28
CA HIS A 146 -6.63 16.42 -7.41
C HIS A 146 -7.50 17.61 -7.79
N GLY A 147 -7.48 18.04 -9.07
CA GLY A 147 -8.30 19.16 -9.54
C GLY A 147 -9.82 18.89 -9.44
N THR A 148 -10.25 17.65 -9.61
CA THR A 148 -11.66 17.26 -9.43
C THR A 148 -12.07 17.32 -7.96
N TYR A 149 -11.20 16.83 -7.04
CA TYR A 149 -11.44 16.93 -5.61
C TYR A 149 -11.59 18.39 -5.16
N LEU A 150 -10.68 19.28 -5.55
CA LEU A 150 -10.74 20.69 -5.17
C LEU A 150 -12.02 21.39 -5.64
N ARG A 151 -12.46 21.12 -6.87
CA ARG A 151 -13.74 21.67 -7.38
C ARG A 151 -14.95 21.11 -6.63
N ALA A 152 -14.96 19.82 -6.37
CA ALA A 152 -16.04 19.17 -5.62
C ALA A 152 -16.10 19.67 -4.18
N TYR A 153 -14.94 19.81 -3.52
CA TYR A 153 -14.84 20.27 -2.14
C TYR A 153 -15.27 21.74 -2.00
N ALA A 154 -14.93 22.61 -2.98
CA ALA A 154 -15.40 23.99 -3.00
C ALA A 154 -16.93 24.08 -3.08
N LYS A 155 -17.58 23.27 -3.93
CA LYS A 155 -19.04 23.19 -4.02
C LYS A 155 -19.67 22.67 -2.72
N PHE A 156 -19.06 21.63 -2.12
CA PHE A 156 -19.53 21.08 -0.84
C PHE A 156 -19.48 22.15 0.27
N LYS A 157 -18.43 22.95 0.35
CA LYS A 157 -18.35 24.06 1.31
C LYS A 157 -19.44 25.08 1.10
N GLN A 158 -19.66 25.52 -0.16
CA GLN A 158 -20.71 26.50 -0.49
C GLN A 158 -22.11 25.98 -0.09
N SER A 159 -22.41 24.69 -0.33
CA SER A 159 -23.71 24.11 0.05
C SER A 159 -23.93 23.97 1.55
N GLY A 160 -22.89 24.09 2.37
CA GLY A 160 -23.00 24.06 3.84
C GLY A 160 -23.14 25.46 4.47
N GLU A 161 -23.03 26.52 3.67
CA GLU A 161 -23.19 27.93 4.10
C GLU A 161 -24.59 28.47 3.79
N GLU A 162 -25.46 27.71 3.08
CA GLU A 162 -26.86 27.98 2.81
C GLU A 162 -27.78 27.34 3.89
#